data_5be242c1c9ecb6d23063631013bed610
#
_entry.id   5be242c1c9ecb6d23063631013bed610
#
_cell.length_a   1.000
_cell.length_b   1.000
_cell.length_c   1.000
_cell.angle_alpha   90.00
_cell.angle_beta   90.00
_cell.angle_gamma   90.00
#
_symmetry.space_group_name_H-M   'P 1'
#
loop_
_entity.id
_entity.type
_entity.pdbx_description
1 polymer ?
#
loop_
_entity_poly.entity_id
_entity_poly.type
_entity_poly.pdbx_seq_one_letter_code
_entity_poly.pdbx_strand_id
1 'polypeptide(L)'
;MPRYTYRRVSALPVTDEGLRRYVELNGSDALSSVTIRHTVMQPGAELPVAVDDVGQLFITISGRGVMLLDGDRIEVSVNEVVFVQAGCPCGLQTVGGTPWAYLLVQSGEM
;
A
#
# COMPACT_ATOMS: atom_id res chain seq x y z
N MET A 1 1.51 26.72 18.84
CA MET A 1 1.47 25.84 17.66
C MET A 1 1.53 24.41 18.10
N PRO A 2 0.54 23.59 17.76
CA PRO A 2 0.59 22.19 18.18
C PRO A 2 1.72 21.45 17.48
N ARG A 3 2.20 20.43 18.16
CA ARG A 3 3.27 19.59 17.62
C ARG A 3 2.75 18.33 16.98
N TYR A 4 1.45 18.28 16.70
CA TYR A 4 0.85 17.10 16.09
C TYR A 4 -0.25 17.54 15.13
N THR A 5 -0.59 16.65 14.23
CA THR A 5 -1.73 16.81 13.34
C THR A 5 -2.63 15.59 13.50
N TYR A 6 -3.93 15.85 13.71
CA TYR A 6 -4.93 14.80 13.81
C TYR A 6 -5.86 14.88 12.61
N ARG A 7 -6.06 13.75 11.93
CA ARG A 7 -7.00 13.67 10.82
C ARG A 7 -7.72 12.34 10.86
N ARG A 8 -8.97 12.35 10.42
CA ARG A 8 -9.69 11.10 10.18
C ARG A 8 -9.43 10.68 8.75
N VAL A 9 -9.13 9.41 8.55
CA VAL A 9 -8.90 8.89 7.20
C VAL A 9 -10.12 9.15 6.31
N SER A 10 -11.34 9.03 6.87
CA SER A 10 -12.56 9.26 6.11
C SER A 10 -12.73 10.70 5.62
N ALA A 11 -11.96 11.64 6.16
CA ALA A 11 -12.00 13.02 5.74
C ALA A 11 -10.95 13.37 4.70
N LEU A 12 -10.09 12.44 4.35
CA LEU A 12 -9.03 12.67 3.38
C LEU A 12 -9.51 12.35 1.96
N PRO A 13 -8.98 13.04 0.96
CA PRO A 13 -9.37 12.75 -0.42
C PRO A 13 -9.01 11.32 -0.81
N VAL A 14 -9.91 10.68 -1.55
CA VAL A 14 -9.72 9.32 -2.03
C VAL A 14 -9.35 9.36 -3.50
N THR A 15 -8.30 8.61 -3.86
CA THR A 15 -7.99 8.37 -5.26
C THR A 15 -8.58 7.02 -5.64
N ASP A 16 -9.45 7.02 -6.66
CA ASP A 16 -10.20 5.85 -7.06
C ASP A 16 -9.69 5.38 -8.42
N GLU A 17 -9.23 4.14 -8.48
CA GLU A 17 -8.68 3.55 -9.71
C GLU A 17 -9.39 2.24 -10.00
N GLY A 18 -10.72 2.29 -10.10
CA GLY A 18 -11.52 1.11 -10.38
C GLY A 18 -11.61 0.21 -9.16
N LEU A 19 -11.04 -0.99 -9.26
CA LEU A 19 -11.08 -1.95 -8.16
C LEU A 19 -10.08 -1.63 -7.05
N ARG A 20 -9.27 -0.60 -7.22
CA ARG A 20 -8.31 -0.17 -6.21
C ARG A 20 -8.56 1.28 -5.87
N ARG A 21 -8.54 1.60 -4.59
CA ARG A 21 -8.61 2.98 -4.13
C ARG A 21 -7.63 3.18 -3.00
N TYR A 22 -7.14 4.39 -2.87
CA TYR A 22 -6.22 4.67 -1.78
C TYR A 22 -6.36 6.12 -1.30
N VAL A 23 -5.86 6.34 -0.09
CA VAL A 23 -5.82 7.64 0.55
C VAL A 23 -4.38 7.88 1.00
N GLU A 24 -3.82 9.03 0.67
CA GLU A 24 -2.51 9.39 1.20
C GLU A 24 -2.71 9.94 2.60
N LEU A 25 -2.05 9.31 3.57
CA LEU A 25 -2.29 9.62 4.97
C LEU A 25 -1.48 10.80 5.45
N ASN A 26 -0.28 11.00 4.94
CA ASN A 26 0.56 12.08 5.43
C ASN A 26 0.51 13.35 4.57
N GLY A 27 0.16 13.21 3.28
CA GLY A 27 0.05 14.38 2.43
C GLY A 27 1.26 15.29 2.53
N SER A 28 1.03 16.54 2.89
CA SER A 28 2.10 17.51 3.04
C SER A 28 2.52 17.70 4.48
N ASP A 29 2.12 16.79 5.37
CA ASP A 29 2.44 16.94 6.78
C ASP A 29 3.85 16.44 7.08
N ALA A 30 4.10 16.08 8.31
CA ALA A 30 5.42 16.00 8.89
C ALA A 30 6.43 15.06 8.24
N LEU A 31 6.03 13.99 7.63
CA LEU A 31 6.97 13.00 7.11
C LEU A 31 7.17 13.20 5.62
N SER A 32 7.96 14.20 5.27
CA SER A 32 8.09 14.58 3.86
C SER A 32 8.95 13.62 3.05
N SER A 33 9.73 12.75 3.69
CA SER A 33 10.58 11.82 2.96
C SER A 33 9.94 10.46 2.73
N VAL A 34 8.69 10.27 3.17
CA VAL A 34 7.96 9.03 2.91
C VAL A 34 6.55 9.37 2.46
N THR A 35 5.96 8.46 1.70
CA THR A 35 4.56 8.50 1.33
C THR A 35 3.87 7.34 1.99
N ILE A 36 2.76 7.59 2.68
CA ILE A 36 1.99 6.55 3.37
C ILE A 36 0.60 6.53 2.78
N ARG A 37 0.18 5.38 2.28
CA ARG A 37 -1.14 5.21 1.66
C ARG A 37 -1.90 4.08 2.31
N HIS A 38 -3.17 4.35 2.62
CA HIS A 38 -4.11 3.30 3.00
C HIS A 38 -4.80 2.88 1.72
N THR A 39 -4.57 1.64 1.30
CA THR A 39 -5.05 1.14 0.02
C THR A 39 -6.03 0.00 0.24
N VAL A 40 -7.12 -0.01 -0.54
CA VAL A 40 -8.09 -1.09 -0.54
C VAL A 40 -8.20 -1.62 -1.96
N MET A 41 -7.96 -2.92 -2.13
CA MET A 41 -8.10 -3.61 -3.40
C MET A 41 -9.29 -4.56 -3.31
N GLN A 42 -10.27 -4.36 -4.18
CA GLN A 42 -11.48 -5.17 -4.20
C GLN A 42 -11.20 -6.57 -4.70
N PRO A 43 -12.10 -7.53 -4.44
CA PRO A 43 -11.95 -8.87 -5.02
C PRO A 43 -11.81 -8.79 -6.53
N GLY A 44 -10.85 -9.53 -7.05
CA GLY A 44 -10.54 -9.54 -8.48
C GLY A 44 -9.55 -8.48 -8.91
N ALA A 45 -9.18 -7.56 -8.04
CA ALA A 45 -8.23 -6.52 -8.38
C ALA A 45 -6.82 -7.09 -8.49
N GLU A 46 -6.06 -6.59 -9.46
CA GLU A 46 -4.65 -6.95 -9.54
C GLU A 46 -3.86 -5.79 -10.14
N LEU A 47 -2.63 -5.70 -9.72
CA LEU A 47 -1.65 -4.79 -10.29
C LEU A 47 -0.58 -5.63 -10.96
N PRO A 48 -0.31 -5.42 -12.24
CA PRO A 48 0.71 -6.22 -12.92
C PRO A 48 2.10 -5.97 -12.32
N VAL A 49 2.98 -6.91 -12.55
CA VAL A 49 4.35 -6.80 -12.07
C VAL A 49 5.00 -5.57 -12.66
N ALA A 50 5.58 -4.76 -11.79
CA ALA A 50 6.28 -3.54 -12.18
C ALA A 50 7.46 -3.35 -11.24
N VAL A 51 8.39 -2.51 -11.67
CA VAL A 51 9.58 -2.22 -10.90
C VAL A 51 9.53 -0.77 -10.46
N ASP A 52 9.73 -0.56 -9.16
CA ASP A 52 9.83 0.78 -8.60
C ASP A 52 11.27 1.03 -8.20
N ASP A 53 11.70 2.28 -8.27
CA ASP A 53 13.06 2.63 -7.87
C ASP A 53 13.12 3.16 -6.44
N VAL A 54 12.06 2.97 -5.66
CA VAL A 54 12.04 3.30 -4.24
C VAL A 54 11.66 2.07 -3.44
N GLY A 55 12.10 2.00 -2.20
CA GLY A 55 11.73 0.93 -1.29
C GLY A 55 10.28 1.06 -0.85
N GLN A 56 9.64 -0.08 -0.60
CA GLN A 56 8.23 -0.12 -0.23
C GLN A 56 8.03 -1.07 0.95
N LEU A 57 7.12 -0.69 1.83
CA LEU A 57 6.73 -1.54 2.96
C LEU A 57 5.22 -1.72 2.90
N PHE A 58 4.78 -2.98 2.90
CA PHE A 58 3.36 -3.31 2.87
C PHE A 58 2.98 -3.93 4.20
N ILE A 59 1.92 -3.41 4.82
CA ILE A 59 1.39 -3.95 6.08
C ILE A 59 -0.08 -4.27 5.84
N THR A 60 -0.44 -5.55 5.87
CA THR A 60 -1.84 -5.96 5.65
C THR A 60 -2.67 -5.66 6.89
N ILE A 61 -3.79 -4.97 6.71
CA ILE A 61 -4.70 -4.59 7.76
C ILE A 61 -5.91 -5.52 7.80
N SER A 62 -6.45 -5.85 6.64
CA SER A 62 -7.59 -6.77 6.57
C SER A 62 -7.58 -7.47 5.23
N GLY A 63 -8.23 -8.63 5.18
CA GLY A 63 -8.27 -9.44 3.97
C GLY A 63 -6.98 -10.17 3.72
N ARG A 64 -6.81 -10.63 2.49
CA ARG A 64 -5.62 -11.37 2.08
C ARG A 64 -5.24 -10.99 0.67
N GLY A 65 -3.96 -11.04 0.38
CA GLY A 65 -3.47 -10.78 -0.96
C GLY A 65 -2.36 -11.73 -1.33
N VAL A 66 -1.97 -11.66 -2.60
CA VAL A 66 -0.80 -12.35 -3.12
C VAL A 66 0.12 -11.29 -3.68
N MET A 67 1.39 -11.38 -3.33
CA MET A 67 2.42 -10.54 -3.89
C MET A 67 3.32 -11.41 -4.75
N LEU A 68 3.55 -10.95 -5.98
CA LEU A 68 4.48 -11.60 -6.90
C LEU A 68 5.78 -10.83 -6.82
N LEU A 69 6.76 -11.42 -6.14
CA LEU A 69 8.00 -10.72 -5.80
C LEU A 69 9.17 -11.48 -6.39
N ASP A 70 9.82 -10.86 -7.37
CA ASP A 70 11.05 -11.42 -7.95
C ASP A 70 10.86 -12.86 -8.42
N GLY A 71 9.69 -13.14 -8.96
CA GLY A 71 9.33 -14.47 -9.44
C GLY A 71 8.69 -15.39 -8.41
N ASP A 72 8.69 -14.99 -7.14
CA ASP A 72 8.07 -15.79 -6.08
C ASP A 72 6.64 -15.34 -5.84
N ARG A 73 5.79 -16.28 -5.45
CA ARG A 73 4.40 -15.99 -5.12
C ARG A 73 4.24 -16.12 -3.61
N ILE A 74 3.92 -15.03 -2.96
CA ILE A 74 3.82 -14.95 -1.50
C ILE A 74 2.42 -14.53 -1.11
N GLU A 75 1.73 -15.34 -0.30
CA GLU A 75 0.45 -14.95 0.25
C GLU A 75 0.66 -14.14 1.52
N VAL A 76 -0.10 -13.07 1.67
CA VAL A 76 0.00 -12.20 2.84
C VAL A 76 -1.37 -12.04 3.47
N SER A 77 -1.41 -11.96 4.80
CA SER A 77 -2.63 -11.78 5.55
C SER A 77 -2.42 -10.78 6.68
N VAL A 78 -3.42 -10.63 7.52
CA VAL A 78 -3.46 -9.60 8.56
C VAL A 78 -2.24 -9.66 9.46
N ASN A 79 -1.69 -8.51 9.75
CA ASN A 79 -0.51 -8.31 10.62
C ASN A 79 0.79 -8.82 10.01
N GLU A 80 0.81 -9.10 8.72
CA GLU A 80 2.05 -9.48 8.04
C GLU A 80 2.63 -8.28 7.30
N VAL A 81 3.93 -8.22 7.29
CA VAL A 81 4.68 -7.10 6.72
C VAL A 81 5.60 -7.64 5.63
N VAL A 82 5.60 -6.97 4.49
CA VAL A 82 6.53 -7.28 3.41
C VAL A 82 7.32 -6.04 3.05
N PHE A 83 8.62 -6.17 3.04
CA PHE A 83 9.50 -5.09 2.65
C PHE A 83 10.02 -5.39 1.24
N VAL A 84 9.77 -4.49 0.30
CA VAL A 84 10.20 -4.66 -1.10
C VAL A 84 11.29 -3.64 -1.37
N GLN A 85 12.48 -4.13 -1.68
CA GLN A 85 13.59 -3.24 -1.99
C GLN A 85 13.40 -2.57 -3.34
N ALA A 86 14.00 -1.41 -3.50
CA ALA A 86 14.02 -0.74 -4.79
C ALA A 86 14.57 -1.67 -5.86
N GLY A 87 13.94 -1.68 -7.02
CA GLY A 87 14.37 -2.51 -8.14
C GLY A 87 13.80 -3.93 -8.14
N CYS A 88 13.07 -4.32 -7.10
CA CYS A 88 12.48 -5.66 -7.05
C CYS A 88 11.16 -5.68 -7.81
N PRO A 89 10.99 -6.55 -8.80
CA PRO A 89 9.70 -6.67 -9.48
C PRO A 89 8.60 -7.09 -8.51
N CYS A 90 7.48 -6.39 -8.55
CA CYS A 90 6.40 -6.59 -7.60
C CYS A 90 5.05 -6.47 -8.29
N GLY A 91 4.22 -7.50 -8.15
CA GLY A 91 2.83 -7.47 -8.58
C GLY A 91 1.94 -7.82 -7.41
N LEU A 92 0.67 -7.40 -7.47
CA LEU A 92 -0.27 -7.59 -6.36
C LEU A 92 -1.59 -8.15 -6.88
N GLN A 93 -2.21 -9.03 -6.09
CA GLN A 93 -3.54 -9.57 -6.38
C GLN A 93 -4.31 -9.72 -5.10
N THR A 94 -5.61 -9.39 -5.15
CA THR A 94 -6.52 -9.71 -4.05
C THR A 94 -6.89 -11.19 -4.12
N VAL A 95 -6.94 -11.85 -2.96
CA VAL A 95 -7.29 -13.27 -2.88
C VAL A 95 -8.60 -13.41 -2.12
N GLY A 96 -9.47 -14.29 -2.63
CA GLY A 96 -10.74 -14.58 -1.98
C GLY A 96 -11.80 -13.55 -2.31
N GLY A 97 -12.90 -13.56 -1.56
CA GLY A 97 -14.07 -12.76 -1.81
C GLY A 97 -14.19 -11.50 -0.98
N THR A 98 -13.14 -11.15 -0.23
CA THR A 98 -13.15 -9.93 0.59
C THR A 98 -12.05 -8.98 0.11
N PRO A 99 -12.23 -7.67 0.30
CA PRO A 99 -11.19 -6.71 -0.06
C PRO A 99 -9.91 -6.92 0.75
N TRP A 100 -8.79 -6.60 0.13
CA TRP A 100 -7.48 -6.60 0.77
C TRP A 100 -7.11 -5.17 1.06
N ALA A 101 -6.99 -4.82 2.34
CA ALA A 101 -6.60 -3.49 2.76
C ALA A 101 -5.19 -3.54 3.36
N TYR A 102 -4.36 -2.60 2.93
CA TYR A 102 -3.00 -2.55 3.43
C TYR A 102 -2.51 -1.10 3.52
N LEU A 103 -1.52 -0.90 4.37
CA LEU A 103 -0.76 0.34 4.37
C LEU A 103 0.47 0.15 3.49
N LEU A 104 0.69 1.09 2.61
CA LEU A 104 1.87 1.10 1.76
C LEU A 104 2.71 2.31 2.15
N VAL A 105 3.92 2.06 2.60
CA VAL A 105 4.88 3.10 2.93
C VAL A 105 5.97 3.07 1.88
N GLN A 106 6.17 4.18 1.19
CA GLN A 106 7.22 4.29 0.19
C GLN A 106 8.25 5.30 0.65
N SER A 107 9.52 4.98 0.48
CA SER A 107 10.56 5.96 0.78
C SER A 107 10.41 7.10 -0.21
N GLY A 108 10.46 8.28 0.26
CA GLY A 108 10.22 9.46 -0.48
C GLY A 108 11.33 9.62 -1.46
N GLU A 109 12.06 10.30 -1.74
CA GLU A 109 12.95 10.33 -2.65
C GLU A 109 14.21 10.55 -2.12
N MET A 110 15.12 10.56 -2.76
CA MET A 110 16.38 10.67 -2.35
C MET A 110 17.01 11.81 -2.63
#